data_cf95dad1f9d1ba1c2b99d40d5d033f85
#
_entry.id   cf95dad1f9d1ba1c2b99d40d5d033f85
#
_cell.length_a   1.000
_cell.length_b   1.000
_cell.length_c   1.000
_cell.angle_alpha   90.00
_cell.angle_beta   90.00
_cell.angle_gamma   90.00
#
_symmetry.space_group_name_H-M   'P 1'
#
loop_
_entity.id
_entity.type
_entity.pdbx_description
1 polymer ?
#
loop_
_entity_poly.entity_id
_entity_poly.type
_entity_poly.pdbx_seq_one_letter_code
_entity_poly.pdbx_strand_id
1 'polypeptide(L)'
;MKQRRDGGHELGELDDLLQHRARIAAAVLLSRHDQLSFSRLKELLDETDGNLGAHLRKLEDAGYLTVRKEFQERRPVTWYRLSPKGRRALASHLEGLGQLIKHAGGAGERDR
;
A
#
# COMPACT_ATOMS: atom_id res chain seq x y z
N MET A 1 -8.52 12.07 -15.60
CA MET A 1 -8.43 11.11 -14.79
C MET A 1 -8.74 9.81 -15.28
N LYS A 2 -9.77 9.66 -15.90
CA LYS A 2 -10.09 8.41 -16.42
C LYS A 2 -9.20 7.99 -17.51
N GLN A 3 -8.55 8.88 -18.14
CA GLN A 3 -7.70 8.52 -19.25
C GLN A 3 -6.55 7.67 -18.84
N ARG A 4 -6.10 7.80 -17.60
CA ARG A 4 -5.00 6.99 -17.21
C ARG A 4 -5.29 5.55 -17.26
N ARG A 5 -6.53 5.22 -17.05
CA ARG A 5 -6.87 3.86 -17.06
C ARG A 5 -6.79 3.24 -18.37
N ASP A 6 -7.01 3.99 -19.39
CA ASP A 6 -6.94 3.44 -20.72
C ASP A 6 -5.55 2.96 -21.02
N GLY A 7 -4.54 3.73 -20.64
CA GLY A 7 -3.18 3.31 -20.90
C GLY A 7 -2.78 2.16 -20.01
N GLY A 8 -3.42 2.01 -18.87
CA GLY A 8 -3.06 0.96 -17.96
C GLY A 8 -3.54 -0.41 -18.37
N HIS A 9 -4.50 -0.50 -19.29
CA HIS A 9 -5.04 -1.78 -19.65
C HIS A 9 -4.02 -2.78 -20.14
N GLU A 10 -3.11 -2.35 -20.97
CA GLU A 10 -2.14 -3.26 -21.53
C GLU A 10 -1.08 -3.69 -20.54
N LEU A 11 -0.72 -2.82 -19.64
CA LEU A 11 0.35 -3.08 -18.70
C LEU A 11 -0.16 -3.35 -17.29
N GLY A 12 -1.49 -3.45 -17.14
CA GLY A 12 -2.06 -3.58 -15.80
C GLY A 12 -2.31 -2.22 -15.21
N GLU A 13 -3.13 -2.18 -14.18
CA GLU A 13 -3.45 -0.93 -13.52
C GLU A 13 -2.57 -0.73 -12.33
N LEU A 14 -1.99 0.45 -12.21
CA LEU A 14 -1.18 0.80 -11.07
C LEU A 14 -1.86 1.90 -10.30
N ASP A 15 -1.79 1.81 -8.98
CA ASP A 15 -2.43 2.74 -8.09
C ASP A 15 -1.38 3.76 -7.65
N ASP A 16 -1.61 5.03 -7.95
CA ASP A 16 -0.66 6.07 -7.60
C ASP A 16 -0.34 6.09 -6.11
N LEU A 17 -1.34 5.84 -5.29
CA LEU A 17 -1.11 5.84 -3.85
C LEU A 17 -0.18 4.74 -3.42
N LEU A 18 -0.16 3.63 -4.14
CA LEU A 18 0.65 2.49 -3.79
C LEU A 18 1.97 2.44 -4.54
N GLN A 19 2.34 3.53 -5.21
CA GLN A 19 3.61 3.56 -5.90
C GLN A 19 4.74 4.08 -5.03
N HIS A 20 4.42 4.60 -3.86
CA HIS A 20 5.45 5.03 -2.94
C HIS A 20 5.85 3.85 -2.05
N ARG A 21 7.17 3.68 -1.91
CA ARG A 21 7.72 2.55 -1.19
C ARG A 21 7.10 2.33 0.19
N ALA A 22 6.99 3.39 0.97
CA ALA A 22 6.47 3.25 2.33
C ALA A 22 4.99 2.89 2.32
N ARG A 23 4.24 3.42 1.36
CA ARG A 23 2.81 3.15 1.33
C ARG A 23 2.49 1.74 0.88
N ILE A 24 3.19 1.24 -0.15
CA ILE A 24 2.94 -0.13 -0.57
C ILE A 24 3.43 -1.11 0.50
N ALA A 25 4.55 -0.78 1.14
CA ALA A 25 5.06 -1.66 2.19
C ALA A 25 4.09 -1.72 3.36
N ALA A 26 3.50 -0.58 3.75
CA ALA A 26 2.52 -0.57 4.82
C ALA A 26 1.30 -1.42 4.44
N ALA A 27 0.83 -1.28 3.21
CA ALA A 27 -0.34 -2.05 2.77
C ALA A 27 -0.05 -3.54 2.77
N VAL A 28 1.15 -3.93 2.32
CA VAL A 28 1.52 -5.34 2.30
C VAL A 28 1.60 -5.89 3.73
N LEU A 29 2.21 -5.15 4.63
CA LEU A 29 2.30 -5.58 6.03
C LEU A 29 0.90 -5.75 6.62
N LEU A 30 0.02 -4.80 6.35
CA LEU A 30 -1.33 -4.87 6.89
C LEU A 30 -2.19 -5.91 6.21
N SER A 31 -1.79 -6.38 5.03
CA SER A 31 -2.51 -7.48 4.41
C SER A 31 -2.18 -8.81 5.08
N ARG A 32 -1.07 -8.86 5.81
CA ARG A 32 -0.61 -10.09 6.45
C ARG A 32 -0.88 -10.12 7.94
N HIS A 33 -1.33 -9.02 8.50
CA HIS A 33 -1.62 -8.91 9.93
C HIS A 33 -3.00 -8.33 10.08
N ASP A 34 -3.71 -8.76 11.11
CA ASP A 34 -5.04 -8.22 11.35
C ASP A 34 -4.98 -6.73 11.61
N GLN A 35 -4.04 -6.30 12.41
CA GLN A 35 -3.82 -4.89 12.67
C GLN A 35 -2.40 -4.69 13.15
N LEU A 36 -1.90 -3.47 12.97
CA LEU A 36 -0.59 -3.09 13.48
C LEU A 36 -0.69 -1.69 14.06
N SER A 37 0.07 -1.46 15.11
CA SER A 37 0.09 -0.14 15.73
C SER A 37 1.00 0.79 14.93
N PHE A 38 0.82 2.10 15.14
CA PHE A 38 1.69 3.09 14.53
C PHE A 38 3.16 2.81 14.88
N SER A 39 3.42 2.52 16.15
CA SER A 39 4.78 2.26 16.60
C SER A 39 5.39 1.06 15.89
N ARG A 40 4.59 0.01 15.72
CA ARG A 40 5.11 -1.19 15.08
C ARG A 40 5.37 -0.95 13.59
N LEU A 41 4.46 -0.23 12.93
CA LEU A 41 4.66 0.11 11.54
C LEU A 41 5.90 0.96 11.36
N LYS A 42 6.09 1.92 12.26
CA LYS A 42 7.27 2.78 12.20
C LYS A 42 8.55 1.97 12.30
N GLU A 43 8.56 1.02 13.20
CA GLU A 43 9.70 0.15 13.40
C GLU A 43 9.98 -0.70 12.16
N LEU A 44 8.95 -1.34 11.67
CA LEU A 44 9.09 -2.25 10.53
C LEU A 44 9.45 -1.53 9.25
N LEU A 45 8.97 -0.30 9.09
CA LEU A 45 9.23 0.45 7.86
C LEU A 45 10.42 1.38 7.97
N ASP A 46 10.97 1.53 9.18
CA ASP A 46 12.12 2.39 9.40
C ASP A 46 11.85 3.81 8.91
N GLU A 47 10.74 4.38 9.35
CA GLU A 47 10.33 5.72 8.94
C GLU A 47 10.31 6.66 10.12
N THR A 48 10.34 7.95 9.85
CA THR A 48 10.14 8.94 10.89
C THR A 48 8.66 9.05 11.19
N ASP A 49 8.34 9.59 12.37
CA ASP A 49 6.95 9.81 12.75
C ASP A 49 6.22 10.64 11.71
N GLY A 50 6.84 11.74 11.30
CA GLY A 50 6.19 12.66 10.37
C GLY A 50 5.94 12.03 9.00
N ASN A 51 6.95 11.34 8.48
CA ASN A 51 6.81 10.72 7.17
C ASN A 51 5.77 9.61 7.19
N LEU A 52 5.84 8.75 8.20
CA LEU A 52 4.88 7.66 8.30
C LEU A 52 3.48 8.20 8.49
N GLY A 53 3.32 9.19 9.38
CA GLY A 53 2.01 9.78 9.61
C GLY A 53 1.40 10.31 8.33
N ALA A 54 2.20 10.98 7.52
CA ALA A 54 1.71 11.54 6.27
C ALA A 54 1.29 10.44 5.30
N HIS A 55 2.09 9.37 5.20
CA HIS A 55 1.75 8.26 4.31
C HIS A 55 0.48 7.54 4.75
N LEU A 56 0.36 7.29 6.05
CA LEU A 56 -0.81 6.58 6.55
C LEU A 56 -2.06 7.42 6.40
N ARG A 57 -1.94 8.74 6.54
CA ARG A 57 -3.08 9.62 6.35
C ARG A 57 -3.58 9.58 4.91
N LYS A 58 -2.66 9.58 3.95
CA LYS A 58 -3.06 9.49 2.55
C LYS A 58 -3.83 8.21 2.28
N LEU A 59 -3.37 7.11 2.84
CA LEU A 59 -4.05 5.83 2.66
C LEU A 59 -5.40 5.82 3.36
N GLU A 60 -5.47 6.43 4.54
CA GLU A 60 -6.72 6.50 5.28
C GLU A 60 -7.73 7.36 4.53
N ASP A 61 -7.29 8.52 4.03
CA ASP A 61 -8.17 9.44 3.31
C ASP A 61 -8.74 8.79 2.06
N ALA A 62 -8.01 7.88 1.45
CA ALA A 62 -8.48 7.16 0.28
C ALA A 62 -9.38 5.99 0.65
N GLY A 63 -9.56 5.72 1.93
CA GLY A 63 -10.41 4.63 2.37
C GLY A 63 -9.71 3.29 2.37
N TYR A 64 -8.39 3.27 2.25
CA TYR A 64 -7.65 2.01 2.22
C TYR A 64 -7.34 1.48 3.61
N LEU A 65 -7.36 2.33 4.61
CA LEU A 65 -7.09 1.93 5.99
C LEU A 65 -8.22 2.36 6.89
N THR A 66 -8.45 1.57 7.94
CA THR A 66 -9.29 2.00 9.05
C THR A 66 -8.37 2.21 10.23
N VAL A 67 -8.70 3.19 11.05
CA VAL A 67 -7.84 3.63 12.14
C VAL A 67 -8.64 3.62 13.42
N ARG A 68 -8.05 3.08 14.47
CA ARG A 68 -8.70 3.05 15.77
C ARG A 68 -7.73 3.52 16.82
N LYS A 69 -8.18 4.42 17.68
CA LYS A 69 -7.34 4.94 18.73
C LYS A 69 -7.84 4.42 20.07
N GLU A 70 -6.91 4.06 20.92
CA GLU A 70 -7.27 3.59 22.23
C GLU A 70 -6.12 3.89 23.19
N PHE A 71 -6.35 3.65 24.48
CA PHE A 71 -5.33 3.82 25.49
C PHE A 71 -4.96 2.45 26.04
N GLN A 72 -3.67 2.20 26.15
CA GLN A 72 -3.17 1.01 26.79
C GLN A 72 -2.24 1.48 27.91
N GLU A 73 -2.58 1.14 29.14
CA GLU A 73 -1.76 1.53 30.27
C GLU A 73 -1.45 3.02 30.23
N ARG A 74 -2.50 3.81 29.99
CA ARG A 74 -2.42 5.28 29.99
C ARG A 74 -1.66 5.85 28.81
N ARG A 75 -1.32 5.04 27.83
CA ARG A 75 -0.64 5.54 26.64
C ARG A 75 -1.56 5.45 25.46
N PRO A 76 -1.58 6.48 24.62
CA PRO A 76 -2.40 6.41 23.42
C PRO A 76 -1.73 5.46 22.42
N VAL A 77 -2.55 4.62 21.81
CA VAL A 77 -2.09 3.68 20.79
C VAL A 77 -3.01 3.83 19.60
N THR A 78 -2.44 3.97 18.42
CA THR A 78 -3.22 4.04 17.20
C THR A 78 -3.02 2.75 16.43
N TRP A 79 -4.14 2.10 16.09
CA TRP A 79 -4.14 0.83 15.37
C TRP A 79 -4.64 1.03 13.97
N TYR A 80 -4.02 0.34 13.03
CA TYR A 80 -4.36 0.42 11.63
C TYR A 80 -4.74 -0.94 11.10
N ARG A 81 -5.73 -0.98 10.24
CA ARG A 81 -6.14 -2.18 9.52
C ARG A 81 -6.32 -1.84 8.06
N LEU A 82 -6.05 -2.82 7.23
CA LEU A 82 -6.33 -2.65 5.80
C LEU A 82 -7.82 -2.88 5.60
N SER A 83 -8.49 -1.92 4.97
CA SER A 83 -9.91 -2.03 4.70
C SER A 83 -10.17 -2.99 3.53
N PRO A 84 -11.41 -3.45 3.34
CA PRO A 84 -11.70 -4.26 2.15
C PRO A 84 -11.35 -3.52 0.86
N LYS A 85 -11.60 -2.21 0.82
CA LYS A 85 -11.22 -1.41 -0.34
C LYS A 85 -9.71 -1.42 -0.52
N GLY A 86 -8.97 -1.28 0.59
CA GLY A 86 -7.51 -1.31 0.53
C GLY A 86 -6.99 -2.65 0.06
N ARG A 87 -7.62 -3.74 0.49
CA ARG A 87 -7.20 -5.06 0.05
C ARG A 87 -7.39 -5.22 -1.44
N ARG A 88 -8.52 -4.75 -1.96
CA ARG A 88 -8.76 -4.84 -3.40
C ARG A 88 -7.78 -3.97 -4.18
N ALA A 89 -7.50 -2.77 -3.66
CA ALA A 89 -6.57 -1.87 -4.32
C ALA A 89 -5.16 -2.48 -4.34
N LEU A 90 -4.74 -3.08 -3.24
CA LEU A 90 -3.43 -3.70 -3.17
C LEU A 90 -3.33 -4.86 -4.15
N ALA A 91 -4.35 -5.72 -4.16
CA ALA A 91 -4.34 -6.87 -5.06
C ALA A 91 -4.25 -6.43 -6.52
N SER A 92 -5.03 -5.41 -6.87
CA SER A 92 -5.02 -4.90 -8.24
C SER A 92 -3.68 -4.29 -8.60
N HIS A 93 -3.09 -3.54 -7.66
CA HIS A 93 -1.80 -2.91 -7.90
C HIS A 93 -0.70 -3.95 -8.06
N LEU A 94 -0.72 -4.99 -7.23
CA LEU A 94 0.29 -6.04 -7.31
C LEU A 94 0.16 -6.80 -8.62
N GLU A 95 -1.07 -7.01 -9.07
CA GLU A 95 -1.27 -7.66 -10.34
C GLU A 95 -0.73 -6.80 -11.47
N GLY A 96 -0.93 -5.47 -11.40
CA GLY A 96 -0.37 -4.56 -12.38
C GLY A 96 1.14 -4.61 -12.41
N LEU A 97 1.76 -4.66 -11.24
CA LEU A 97 3.21 -4.80 -11.18
C LEU A 97 3.66 -6.11 -11.78
N GLY A 98 2.90 -7.18 -11.55
CA GLY A 98 3.22 -8.47 -12.14
C GLY A 98 3.17 -8.43 -13.65
N GLN A 99 2.22 -7.69 -14.22
CA GLN A 99 2.16 -7.55 -15.66
C GLN A 99 3.37 -6.80 -16.20
N LEU A 100 3.81 -5.77 -15.49
CA LEU A 100 5.02 -5.07 -15.89
C LEU A 100 6.23 -5.99 -15.88
N ILE A 101 6.35 -6.79 -14.85
CA ILE A 101 7.46 -7.72 -14.74
C ILE A 101 7.41 -8.72 -15.88
N LYS A 102 6.21 -9.21 -16.19
CA LYS A 102 6.05 -10.14 -17.28
C LYS A 102 6.47 -9.55 -18.62
N HIS A 103 6.05 -8.32 -18.87
CA HIS A 103 6.42 -7.67 -20.12
C HIS A 103 7.93 -7.50 -20.23
N ALA A 104 8.55 -7.08 -19.15
CA ALA A 104 9.99 -6.90 -19.15
C ALA A 104 10.71 -8.22 -19.34
N GLY A 105 10.24 -9.25 -18.63
CA GLY A 105 10.87 -10.54 -18.75
C GLY A 105 10.70 -11.15 -20.13
N GLY A 106 9.49 -11.03 -20.67
CA GLY A 106 9.23 -11.55 -21.98
C GLY A 106 10.08 -10.87 -23.03
N ALA A 107 10.20 -9.54 -22.93
CA ALA A 107 11.02 -8.82 -23.88
C ALA A 107 12.48 -9.25 -23.76
N GLY A 108 12.95 -9.42 -22.54
CA GLY A 108 14.31 -9.86 -22.34
C GLY A 108 14.57 -11.22 -22.91
N GLU A 109 13.61 -12.11 -22.74
CA GLU A 109 13.77 -13.45 -23.26
C GLU A 109 13.83 -13.46 -24.76
N ARG A 110 13.03 -12.63 -25.37
CA ARG A 110 13.03 -12.64 -26.82
C ARG A 110 14.31 -12.09 -27.41
N ASP A 111 15.01 -11.31 -26.67
CA ASP A 111 16.26 -10.78 -27.18
C ASP A 111 17.32 -11.84 -27.29
N ARG A 112 17.12 -12.97 -26.71
CA ARG A 112 18.05 -14.05 -26.87
C ARG A 112 17.71 -14.87 -28.05
#